data_3113a114c1ec4efbb363359ed6b4e21f
#
_entry.id   3113a114c1ec4efbb363359ed6b4e21f
#
_cell.length_a   1.000
_cell.length_b   1.000
_cell.length_c   1.000
_cell.angle_alpha   90.00
_cell.angle_beta   90.00
_cell.angle_gamma   90.00
#
_symmetry.space_group_name_H-M   'P 1'
#
loop_
_entity.id
_entity.type
_entity.pdbx_description
1 polymer ?
#
loop_
_entity_poly.entity_id
_entity_poly.type
_entity_poly.pdbx_seq_one_letter_code
_entity_poly.pdbx_strand_id
1 'polypeptide(L)'
;NASRGRNIALSVLGYDGEPNSAPDGLYEEAANLAKLTSLAKGYDIDYKSTKDDGRVEDLIHRFDLFSPGQDENGKGGYSVRALVRFTKQCMKVASNWTGIIDQDDMVWIPVSQGMVFPLFDFVFVDEFQDSNPIQVSLAKGLVKRGTGRLVFVGDPNQAIYEWRGAEANVMDNAARALNCTRLPLDECFRCCKSVV
;
A
#
# COMPACT_ATOMS: atom_id res chain seq x y z
N ASN A 1 5.26 7.83 13.27
CA ASN A 1 5.79 7.63 11.93
C ASN A 1 4.93 8.20 10.79
N ALA A 2 3.70 8.63 11.07
CA ALA A 2 2.94 9.49 10.16
C ALA A 2 3.71 10.81 9.83
N SER A 3 4.68 11.18 10.65
CA SER A 3 5.50 12.37 10.46
C SER A 3 6.43 12.28 9.23
N ARG A 4 7.04 11.12 8.94
CA ARG A 4 7.99 10.99 7.83
C ARG A 4 7.31 11.18 6.47
N GLY A 5 6.24 10.43 6.22
CA GLY A 5 5.48 10.55 4.97
C GLY A 5 4.98 11.97 4.73
N ARG A 6 4.48 12.61 5.78
CA ARG A 6 4.02 14.01 5.71
C ARG A 6 5.16 15.00 5.46
N ASN A 7 6.32 14.83 6.09
CA ASN A 7 7.48 15.69 5.86
C ASN A 7 7.97 15.58 4.40
N ILE A 8 7.99 14.37 3.84
CA ILE A 8 8.28 14.18 2.42
C ILE A 8 7.23 14.88 1.56
N ALA A 9 5.95 14.72 1.88
CA ALA A 9 4.85 15.35 1.14
C ALA A 9 4.95 16.89 1.18
N LEU A 10 5.19 17.48 2.34
CA LEU A 10 5.42 18.93 2.48
C LEU A 10 6.56 19.42 1.59
N SER A 11 7.69 18.73 1.60
CA SER A 11 8.84 19.06 0.74
C SER A 11 8.49 18.94 -0.75
N VAL A 12 7.72 17.93 -1.16
CA VAL A 12 7.29 17.75 -2.55
C VAL A 12 6.28 18.83 -2.98
N LEU A 13 5.48 19.33 -2.04
CA LEU A 13 4.55 20.45 -2.26
C LEU A 13 5.24 21.82 -2.23
N GLY A 14 6.57 21.86 -2.01
CA GLY A 14 7.36 23.09 -2.05
C GLY A 14 7.48 23.82 -0.71
N TYR A 15 7.14 23.16 0.40
CA TYR A 15 7.31 23.72 1.73
C TYR A 15 8.68 23.32 2.33
N ASP A 16 9.50 24.28 2.66
CA ASP A 16 10.86 24.13 3.19
C ASP A 16 11.01 24.59 4.66
N GLY A 17 9.90 25.00 5.30
CA GLY A 17 9.86 25.38 6.71
C GLY A 17 9.77 24.19 7.66
N GLU A 18 9.69 24.51 8.96
CA GLU A 18 9.46 23.49 9.99
C GLU A 18 8.09 22.80 9.78
N PRO A 19 8.03 21.46 9.72
CA PRO A 19 6.79 20.74 9.38
C PRO A 19 5.59 21.08 10.26
N ASN A 20 5.83 21.37 11.54
CA ASN A 20 4.77 21.73 12.49
C ASN A 20 4.31 23.20 12.37
N SER A 21 4.97 23.98 11.55
CA SER A 21 4.65 25.40 11.27
C SER A 21 4.00 25.59 9.89
N ALA A 22 3.69 24.48 9.18
CA ALA A 22 3.00 24.56 7.91
C ALA A 22 1.58 25.12 8.09
N PRO A 23 1.07 25.95 7.16
CA PRO A 23 -0.30 26.41 7.17
C PRO A 23 -1.29 25.22 7.20
N ASP A 24 -2.41 25.35 7.93
CA ASP A 24 -3.37 24.26 8.16
C ASP A 24 -3.82 23.58 6.86
N GLY A 25 -4.17 24.34 5.83
CA GLY A 25 -4.58 23.79 4.54
C GLY A 25 -3.47 22.96 3.85
N LEU A 26 -2.22 23.45 3.86
CA LEU A 26 -1.08 22.75 3.30
C LEU A 26 -0.72 21.49 4.10
N TYR A 27 -0.90 21.56 5.42
CA TYR A 27 -0.67 20.42 6.30
C TYR A 27 -1.66 19.30 6.03
N GLU A 28 -2.93 19.61 5.79
CA GLU A 28 -3.97 18.65 5.42
C GLU A 28 -3.71 18.02 4.03
N GLU A 29 -3.35 18.84 3.04
CA GLU A 29 -2.97 18.36 1.71
C GLU A 29 -1.75 17.42 1.78
N ALA A 30 -0.75 17.77 2.58
CA ALA A 30 0.43 16.92 2.77
C ALA A 30 0.08 15.60 3.49
N ALA A 31 -0.86 15.62 4.44
CA ALA A 31 -1.34 14.41 5.09
C ALA A 31 -2.07 13.48 4.11
N ASN A 32 -2.91 14.04 3.25
CA ASN A 32 -3.61 13.29 2.21
C ASN A 32 -2.64 12.73 1.15
N LEU A 33 -1.65 13.52 0.73
CA LEU A 33 -0.61 13.06 -0.19
C LEU A 33 0.26 11.96 0.43
N ALA A 34 0.58 12.06 1.73
CA ALA A 34 1.31 11.03 2.45
C ALA A 34 0.49 9.73 2.52
N LYS A 35 -0.83 9.82 2.78
CA LYS A 35 -1.73 8.67 2.77
C LYS A 35 -1.82 8.02 1.38
N LEU A 36 -1.98 8.83 0.33
CA LEU A 36 -1.98 8.32 -1.05
C LEU A 36 -0.65 7.64 -1.40
N THR A 37 0.48 8.20 -0.95
CA THR A 37 1.82 7.60 -1.14
C THR A 37 1.94 6.25 -0.42
N SER A 38 1.43 6.14 0.82
CA SER A 38 1.39 4.89 1.58
C SER A 38 0.54 3.83 0.85
N LEU A 39 -0.65 4.20 0.37
CA LEU A 39 -1.48 3.33 -0.45
C LEU A 39 -0.76 2.89 -1.72
N ALA A 40 -0.14 3.80 -2.46
CA ALA A 40 0.60 3.48 -3.68
C ALA A 40 1.74 2.48 -3.43
N LYS A 41 2.47 2.60 -2.32
CA LYS A 41 3.46 1.61 -1.87
C LYS A 41 2.81 0.24 -1.60
N GLY A 42 1.70 0.24 -0.86
CA GLY A 42 0.95 -0.99 -0.53
C GLY A 42 0.40 -1.70 -1.76
N TYR A 43 -0.03 -0.94 -2.76
CA TYR A 43 -0.54 -1.47 -4.03
C TYR A 43 0.56 -1.85 -5.04
N ASP A 44 1.83 -1.89 -4.62
CA ASP A 44 2.96 -2.29 -5.45
C ASP A 44 3.05 -1.45 -6.75
N ILE A 45 2.87 -0.13 -6.61
CA ILE A 45 2.99 0.81 -7.73
C ILE A 45 4.46 1.01 -8.07
N ASP A 46 4.81 0.86 -9.34
CA ASP A 46 6.14 1.25 -9.83
C ASP A 46 6.16 2.76 -10.14
N TYR A 47 6.77 3.53 -9.24
CA TYR A 47 6.88 4.98 -9.41
C TYR A 47 7.74 5.41 -10.61
N LYS A 48 8.53 4.51 -11.18
CA LYS A 48 9.38 4.76 -12.36
C LYS A 48 8.61 4.55 -13.67
N SER A 49 7.50 3.80 -13.63
CA SER A 49 6.74 3.39 -14.80
C SER A 49 5.51 4.27 -15.00
N THR A 50 5.34 4.87 -16.18
CA THR A 50 4.10 5.59 -16.55
C THR A 50 2.90 4.66 -16.74
N LYS A 51 3.12 3.34 -16.88
CA LYS A 51 2.04 2.35 -16.99
C LYS A 51 1.17 2.28 -15.72
N ASP A 52 1.73 2.68 -14.59
CA ASP A 52 1.05 2.67 -13.30
C ASP A 52 0.36 4.00 -12.96
N ASP A 53 0.39 4.99 -13.85
CA ASP A 53 -0.27 6.28 -13.61
C ASP A 53 -1.78 6.10 -13.40
N GLY A 54 -2.45 5.31 -14.25
CA GLY A 54 -3.88 5.00 -14.09
C GLY A 54 -4.21 4.27 -12.78
N ARG A 55 -3.31 3.41 -12.28
CA ARG A 55 -3.50 2.76 -10.98
C ARG A 55 -3.44 3.75 -9.81
N VAL A 56 -2.60 4.79 -9.90
CA VAL A 56 -2.59 5.88 -8.90
C VAL A 56 -3.87 6.71 -9.01
N GLU A 57 -4.36 6.99 -10.22
CA GLU A 57 -5.65 7.66 -10.43
C GLU A 57 -6.82 6.88 -9.80
N ASP A 58 -6.84 5.55 -9.98
CA ASP A 58 -7.83 4.68 -9.35
C ASP A 58 -7.79 4.77 -7.82
N LEU A 59 -6.60 4.85 -7.21
CA LEU A 59 -6.47 5.04 -5.76
C LEU A 59 -7.01 6.39 -5.30
N ILE A 60 -6.76 7.48 -6.05
CA ILE A 60 -7.29 8.81 -5.74
C ILE A 60 -8.82 8.77 -5.68
N HIS A 61 -9.46 8.16 -6.69
CA HIS A 61 -10.92 8.05 -6.76
C HIS A 61 -11.50 7.10 -5.71
N ARG A 62 -10.86 5.96 -5.49
CA ARG A 62 -11.34 4.92 -4.56
C ARG A 62 -11.34 5.37 -3.11
N PHE A 63 -10.32 6.12 -2.70
CA PHE A 63 -10.15 6.53 -1.30
C PHE A 63 -10.60 7.95 -1.01
N ASP A 64 -11.13 8.66 -2.00
CA ASP A 64 -11.67 10.03 -1.89
C ASP A 64 -10.78 10.97 -1.05
N LEU A 65 -9.47 10.91 -1.33
CA LEU A 65 -8.47 11.63 -0.53
C LEU A 65 -8.36 13.10 -0.89
N PHE A 66 -8.88 13.47 -2.05
CA PHE A 66 -8.80 14.82 -2.60
C PHE A 66 -10.13 15.17 -3.25
N SER A 67 -10.69 16.30 -2.89
CA SER A 67 -11.83 16.85 -3.62
C SER A 67 -11.37 17.29 -5.01
N PRO A 68 -11.85 16.71 -6.11
CA PRO A 68 -11.55 17.21 -7.43
C PRO A 68 -12.35 18.51 -7.65
N GLY A 69 -11.66 19.61 -7.83
CA GLY A 69 -12.33 20.83 -8.26
C GLY A 69 -11.74 22.09 -7.66
N GLN A 70 -11.53 23.07 -8.54
CA GLN A 70 -11.37 24.46 -8.13
C GLN A 70 -12.70 24.91 -7.51
N ASP A 71 -12.66 25.64 -6.40
CA ASP A 71 -13.81 26.38 -5.92
C ASP A 71 -14.19 27.47 -6.94
N GLU A 72 -15.35 28.08 -6.76
CA GLU A 72 -15.88 29.15 -7.65
C GLU A 72 -14.91 30.34 -7.81
N ASN A 73 -13.85 30.42 -6.97
CA ASN A 73 -12.84 31.46 -6.97
C ASN A 73 -11.49 31.02 -7.57
N GLY A 74 -11.40 29.83 -8.12
CA GLY A 74 -10.16 29.29 -8.69
C GLY A 74 -9.13 28.84 -7.64
N LYS A 75 -9.50 28.79 -6.36
CA LYS A 75 -8.75 28.16 -5.27
C LYS A 75 -9.17 26.71 -5.18
N GLY A 76 -8.47 25.86 -5.85
CA GLY A 76 -8.82 24.47 -5.85
C GLY A 76 -7.61 23.59 -5.73
N GLY A 77 -7.86 22.40 -5.24
CA GLY A 77 -6.87 21.37 -5.04
C GLY A 77 -6.10 21.03 -6.32
N TYR A 78 -5.13 20.18 -6.20
CA TYR A 78 -4.30 19.73 -7.31
C TYR A 78 -5.11 18.90 -8.31
N SER A 79 -4.83 19.05 -9.60
CA SER A 79 -5.39 18.15 -10.61
C SER A 79 -4.96 16.71 -10.36
N VAL A 80 -5.76 15.72 -10.75
CA VAL A 80 -5.44 14.29 -10.63
C VAL A 80 -4.04 13.99 -11.20
N ARG A 81 -3.71 14.58 -12.37
CA ARG A 81 -2.38 14.44 -12.97
C ARG A 81 -1.25 15.00 -12.09
N ALA A 82 -1.49 16.10 -11.39
CA ALA A 82 -0.52 16.66 -10.45
C ALA A 82 -0.34 15.75 -9.24
N LEU A 83 -1.43 15.20 -8.70
CA LEU A 83 -1.40 14.24 -7.58
C LEU A 83 -0.65 12.95 -7.94
N VAL A 84 -0.87 12.40 -9.12
CA VAL A 84 -0.09 11.24 -9.63
C VAL A 84 1.40 11.57 -9.63
N ARG A 85 1.78 12.72 -10.18
CA ARG A 85 3.18 13.16 -10.21
C ARG A 85 3.77 13.35 -8.81
N PHE A 86 3.05 14.01 -7.90
CA PHE A 86 3.50 14.24 -6.54
C PHE A 86 3.65 12.93 -5.76
N THR A 87 2.70 12.01 -5.90
CA THR A 87 2.76 10.68 -5.27
C THR A 87 4.02 9.94 -5.68
N LYS A 88 4.30 9.87 -6.98
CA LYS A 88 5.50 9.23 -7.50
C LYS A 88 6.79 9.94 -7.07
N GLN A 89 6.75 11.26 -6.97
CA GLN A 89 7.88 12.03 -6.45
C GLN A 89 8.11 11.74 -4.96
N CYS A 90 7.06 11.63 -4.15
CA CYS A 90 7.16 11.21 -2.75
C CYS A 90 7.76 9.80 -2.62
N MET A 91 7.31 8.84 -3.45
CA MET A 91 7.88 7.49 -3.49
C MET A 91 9.36 7.51 -3.86
N LYS A 92 9.75 8.30 -4.88
CA LYS A 92 11.15 8.48 -5.28
C LYS A 92 12.01 9.05 -4.16
N VAL A 93 11.53 10.07 -3.45
CA VAL A 93 12.24 10.64 -2.29
C VAL A 93 12.35 9.59 -1.19
N ALA A 94 11.25 8.89 -0.87
CA ALA A 94 11.25 7.84 0.15
C ALA A 94 12.23 6.71 -0.17
N SER A 95 12.35 6.31 -1.44
CA SER A 95 13.27 5.24 -1.86
C SER A 95 14.76 5.61 -1.71
N ASN A 96 15.09 6.89 -1.75
CA ASN A 96 16.46 7.38 -1.65
C ASN A 96 16.84 7.80 -0.22
N TRP A 97 15.86 8.10 0.62
CA TRP A 97 16.10 8.54 2.00
C TRP A 97 15.96 7.38 2.97
N THR A 98 17.08 6.73 3.25
CA THR A 98 17.13 5.50 4.08
C THR A 98 17.52 5.75 5.54
N GLY A 99 17.79 6.99 5.95
CA GLY A 99 18.13 7.32 7.34
C GLY A 99 17.00 7.08 8.34
N ILE A 100 15.76 7.25 7.91
CA ILE A 100 14.54 6.94 8.66
C ILE A 100 13.59 6.24 7.71
N ILE A 101 13.04 5.10 8.11
CA ILE A 101 12.04 4.33 7.35
C ILE A 101 10.74 4.20 8.15
N ASP A 102 9.62 4.13 7.47
CA ASP A 102 8.32 3.80 8.06
C ASP A 102 7.98 2.31 7.87
N GLN A 103 6.82 1.89 8.37
CA GLN A 103 6.40 0.49 8.27
C GLN A 103 6.19 0.04 6.82
N ASP A 104 5.64 0.92 5.98
CA ASP A 104 5.40 0.60 4.57
C ASP A 104 6.73 0.43 3.84
N ASP A 105 7.73 1.27 4.16
CA ASP A 105 9.07 1.20 3.59
C ASP A 105 9.80 -0.09 3.92
N MET A 106 9.55 -0.69 5.08
CA MET A 106 10.18 -1.96 5.47
C MET A 106 9.87 -3.10 4.49
N VAL A 107 8.71 -3.06 3.87
CA VAL A 107 8.28 -4.04 2.86
C VAL A 107 8.51 -3.51 1.45
N TRP A 108 8.11 -2.26 1.20
CA TRP A 108 8.12 -1.69 -0.14
C TRP A 108 9.53 -1.45 -0.69
N ILE A 109 10.48 -0.91 0.11
CA ILE A 109 11.84 -0.64 -0.39
C ILE A 109 12.53 -1.91 -0.88
N PRO A 110 12.60 -3.00 -0.09
CA PRO A 110 13.24 -4.22 -0.54
C PRO A 110 12.63 -4.80 -1.82
N VAL A 111 11.30 -4.80 -1.94
CA VAL A 111 10.60 -5.33 -3.11
C VAL A 111 10.81 -4.43 -4.33
N SER A 112 10.56 -3.12 -4.20
CA SER A 112 10.63 -2.16 -5.31
C SER A 112 12.06 -1.95 -5.84
N GLN A 113 13.07 -2.19 -5.01
CA GLN A 113 14.48 -2.12 -5.39
C GLN A 113 15.04 -3.48 -5.86
N GLY A 114 14.22 -4.54 -5.84
CA GLY A 114 14.64 -5.87 -6.25
C GLY A 114 15.77 -6.43 -5.38
N MET A 115 15.73 -6.18 -4.08
CA MET A 115 16.73 -6.73 -3.17
C MET A 115 16.69 -8.26 -3.18
N VAL A 116 17.84 -8.87 -2.99
CA VAL A 116 17.95 -10.33 -2.91
C VAL A 116 17.46 -10.80 -1.55
N PHE A 117 16.45 -11.66 -1.55
CA PHE A 117 15.91 -12.28 -0.35
C PHE A 117 16.45 -13.69 -0.15
N PRO A 118 16.57 -14.18 1.11
CA PRO A 118 16.75 -15.59 1.35
C PRO A 118 15.55 -16.37 0.81
N LEU A 119 15.83 -17.54 0.20
CA LEU A 119 14.77 -18.35 -0.39
C LEU A 119 14.44 -19.55 0.50
N PHE A 120 13.16 -19.77 0.74
CA PHE A 120 12.62 -20.80 1.61
C PHE A 120 11.89 -21.88 0.81
N ASP A 121 11.89 -23.11 1.34
CA ASP A 121 11.10 -24.22 0.78
C ASP A 121 9.61 -24.02 1.08
N PHE A 122 9.27 -23.42 2.21
CA PHE A 122 7.92 -23.09 2.61
C PHE A 122 7.85 -21.65 3.11
N VAL A 123 6.84 -20.91 2.64
CA VAL A 123 6.49 -19.57 3.11
C VAL A 123 5.02 -19.59 3.51
N PHE A 124 4.75 -19.30 4.77
CA PHE A 124 3.40 -19.21 5.32
C PHE A 124 3.04 -17.75 5.54
N VAL A 125 1.86 -17.36 5.09
CA VAL A 125 1.30 -16.02 5.35
C VAL A 125 -0.01 -16.22 6.11
N ASP A 126 -0.02 -15.78 7.35
CA ASP A 126 -1.21 -15.81 8.21
C ASP A 126 -2.00 -14.51 8.05
N GLU A 127 -3.29 -14.53 8.42
CA GLU A 127 -4.24 -13.42 8.26
C GLU A 127 -4.20 -12.83 6.84
N PHE A 128 -4.14 -13.71 5.85
CA PHE A 128 -3.89 -13.30 4.46
C PHE A 128 -5.00 -12.42 3.89
N GLN A 129 -6.22 -12.45 4.42
CA GLN A 129 -7.32 -11.57 4.03
C GLN A 129 -7.00 -10.07 4.23
N ASP A 130 -6.04 -9.75 5.12
CA ASP A 130 -5.62 -8.37 5.40
C ASP A 130 -4.35 -7.95 4.63
N SER A 131 -3.87 -8.82 3.74
CA SER A 131 -2.66 -8.56 2.97
C SER A 131 -2.90 -7.58 1.83
N ASN A 132 -1.92 -6.73 1.59
CA ASN A 132 -1.89 -5.84 0.43
C ASN A 132 -0.99 -6.41 -0.69
N PRO A 133 -1.08 -5.90 -1.93
CA PRO A 133 -0.31 -6.42 -3.07
C PRO A 133 1.20 -6.49 -2.87
N ILE A 134 1.82 -5.52 -2.17
CA ILE A 134 3.27 -5.54 -1.95
C ILE A 134 3.70 -6.68 -1.01
N GLN A 135 2.87 -7.04 -0.03
CA GLN A 135 3.12 -8.19 0.85
C GLN A 135 3.01 -9.50 0.09
N VAL A 136 2.07 -9.60 -0.85
CA VAL A 136 1.98 -10.75 -1.77
C VAL A 136 3.24 -10.84 -2.64
N SER A 137 3.72 -9.73 -3.17
CA SER A 137 4.96 -9.65 -3.95
C SER A 137 6.18 -10.07 -3.12
N LEU A 138 6.26 -9.64 -1.86
CA LEU A 138 7.30 -10.08 -0.93
C LEU A 138 7.25 -11.60 -0.70
N ALA A 139 6.07 -12.15 -0.36
CA ALA A 139 5.91 -13.59 -0.13
C ALA A 139 6.35 -14.42 -1.34
N LYS A 140 6.00 -13.97 -2.56
CA LYS A 140 6.45 -14.59 -3.81
C LYS A 140 7.96 -14.49 -4.02
N GLY A 141 8.58 -13.41 -3.56
CA GLY A 141 10.04 -13.21 -3.62
C GLY A 141 10.83 -14.08 -2.65
N LEU A 142 10.19 -14.57 -1.58
CA LEU A 142 10.81 -15.39 -0.54
C LEU A 142 10.78 -16.89 -0.83
N VAL A 143 9.96 -17.36 -1.76
CA VAL A 143 9.79 -18.80 -2.03
C VAL A 143 10.74 -19.28 -3.14
N LYS A 144 11.33 -20.46 -2.97
CA LYS A 144 12.16 -21.10 -4.01
C LYS A 144 11.34 -21.38 -5.27
N ARG A 145 11.85 -20.93 -6.43
CA ARG A 145 11.15 -21.12 -7.70
C ARG A 145 11.10 -22.61 -8.07
N GLY A 146 9.94 -23.06 -8.47
CA GLY A 146 9.71 -24.42 -8.98
C GLY A 146 9.59 -25.51 -7.91
N THR A 147 10.20 -25.37 -6.74
CA THR A 147 10.21 -26.38 -5.68
C THR A 147 9.54 -25.90 -4.39
N GLY A 148 9.58 -24.61 -4.12
CA GLY A 148 9.02 -24.04 -2.90
C GLY A 148 7.49 -23.96 -2.93
N ARG A 149 6.91 -23.76 -1.76
CA ARG A 149 5.47 -23.68 -1.55
C ARG A 149 5.08 -22.42 -0.79
N LEU A 150 4.05 -21.74 -1.29
CA LEU A 150 3.36 -20.66 -0.59
C LEU A 150 2.09 -21.23 0.03
N VAL A 151 1.88 -20.93 1.31
CA VAL A 151 0.68 -21.31 2.05
C VAL A 151 0.06 -20.03 2.61
N PHE A 152 -1.16 -19.74 2.20
CA PHE A 152 -1.93 -18.61 2.69
C PHE A 152 -3.02 -19.12 3.62
N VAL A 153 -3.08 -18.55 4.83
CA VAL A 153 -4.09 -18.87 5.84
C VAL A 153 -4.87 -17.59 6.13
N GLY A 154 -6.19 -17.67 6.19
CA GLY A 154 -7.03 -16.51 6.46
C GLY A 154 -8.50 -16.83 6.30
N ASP A 155 -9.35 -15.90 6.75
CA ASP A 155 -10.80 -15.98 6.62
C ASP A 155 -11.29 -14.75 5.82
N PRO A 156 -11.82 -14.94 4.60
CA PRO A 156 -12.28 -13.83 3.76
C PRO A 156 -13.43 -13.03 4.41
N ASN A 157 -14.17 -13.62 5.37
CA ASN A 157 -15.24 -12.93 6.07
C ASN A 157 -14.76 -12.04 7.22
N GLN A 158 -13.48 -12.14 7.59
CA GLN A 158 -12.85 -11.31 8.62
C GLN A 158 -12.02 -10.15 8.06
N ALA A 159 -12.06 -9.90 6.75
CA ALA A 159 -11.34 -8.80 6.11
C ALA A 159 -11.90 -7.44 6.57
N ILE A 160 -11.16 -6.69 7.39
CA ILE A 160 -11.59 -5.40 7.95
C ILE A 160 -10.62 -4.25 7.63
N TYR A 161 -9.48 -4.53 6.99
CA TYR A 161 -8.42 -3.55 6.74
C TYR A 161 -8.37 -3.01 5.30
N GLU A 162 -9.48 -3.04 4.58
CA GLU A 162 -9.58 -2.48 3.23
C GLU A 162 -9.16 -0.99 3.19
N TRP A 163 -9.48 -0.24 4.23
CA TRP A 163 -9.09 1.17 4.38
C TRP A 163 -7.56 1.40 4.51
N ARG A 164 -6.79 0.35 4.83
CA ARG A 164 -5.32 0.35 4.85
C ARG A 164 -4.70 -0.12 3.52
N GLY A 165 -5.51 -0.36 2.50
CA GLY A 165 -5.05 -0.86 1.22
C GLY A 165 -5.01 -2.38 1.12
N ALA A 166 -5.64 -3.13 2.06
CA ALA A 166 -5.95 -4.53 1.83
C ALA A 166 -6.82 -4.64 0.58
N GLU A 167 -6.49 -5.57 -0.30
CA GLU A 167 -7.22 -5.76 -1.54
C GLU A 167 -8.52 -6.51 -1.24
N ALA A 168 -9.66 -5.95 -1.68
CA ALA A 168 -10.92 -6.68 -1.64
C ALA A 168 -10.75 -8.03 -2.35
N ASN A 169 -11.17 -9.13 -1.69
CA ASN A 169 -11.04 -10.49 -2.21
C ASN A 169 -9.59 -10.94 -2.50
N VAL A 170 -8.60 -10.46 -1.73
CA VAL A 170 -7.18 -10.83 -1.93
C VAL A 170 -6.98 -12.35 -1.97
N MET A 171 -7.70 -13.12 -1.13
CA MET A 171 -7.62 -14.59 -1.10
C MET A 171 -8.07 -15.21 -2.42
N ASP A 172 -9.20 -14.74 -2.98
CA ASP A 172 -9.72 -15.25 -4.25
C ASP A 172 -8.83 -14.83 -5.44
N ASN A 173 -8.33 -13.60 -5.41
CA ASN A 173 -7.42 -13.08 -6.42
C ASN A 173 -6.10 -13.85 -6.43
N ALA A 174 -5.51 -14.09 -5.27
CA ALA A 174 -4.29 -14.88 -5.13
C ALA A 174 -4.51 -16.33 -5.53
N ALA A 175 -5.61 -16.95 -5.10
CA ALA A 175 -5.94 -18.33 -5.45
C ALA A 175 -6.04 -18.52 -6.98
N ARG A 176 -6.68 -17.58 -7.68
CA ARG A 176 -6.77 -17.60 -9.14
C ARG A 176 -5.44 -17.31 -9.82
N ALA A 177 -4.74 -16.24 -9.39
CA ALA A 177 -3.49 -15.81 -10.02
C ALA A 177 -2.34 -16.80 -9.86
N LEU A 178 -2.33 -17.56 -8.75
CA LEU A 178 -1.27 -18.52 -8.41
C LEU A 178 -1.70 -19.97 -8.58
N ASN A 179 -2.93 -20.21 -9.07
CA ASN A 179 -3.52 -21.55 -9.23
C ASN A 179 -3.41 -22.39 -7.93
N CYS A 180 -3.84 -21.78 -6.81
CA CYS A 180 -3.76 -22.40 -5.49
C CYS A 180 -4.80 -23.51 -5.31
N THR A 181 -4.44 -24.58 -4.61
CA THR A 181 -5.38 -25.54 -4.06
C THR A 181 -6.01 -24.95 -2.79
N ARG A 182 -7.34 -24.94 -2.70
CA ARG A 182 -8.07 -24.49 -1.51
C ARG A 182 -8.35 -25.65 -0.60
N LEU A 183 -8.03 -25.46 0.67
CA LEU A 183 -8.30 -26.41 1.74
C LEU A 183 -9.15 -25.70 2.79
N PRO A 184 -10.43 -26.11 2.97
CA PRO A 184 -11.29 -25.49 3.96
C PRO A 184 -10.88 -25.91 5.39
N LEU A 185 -11.08 -24.99 6.35
CA LEU A 185 -11.05 -25.24 7.79
C LEU A 185 -12.45 -24.97 8.30
N ASP A 186 -13.29 -26.01 8.37
CA ASP A 186 -14.73 -25.92 8.63
C ASP A 186 -15.14 -26.31 10.07
N GLU A 187 -14.18 -26.74 10.89
CA GLU A 187 -14.41 -27.02 12.31
C GLU A 187 -13.91 -25.87 13.20
N CYS A 188 -14.81 -25.28 13.99
CA CYS A 188 -14.48 -24.24 14.95
C CYS A 188 -14.26 -24.82 16.35
N PHE A 189 -13.05 -24.69 16.88
CA PHE A 189 -12.72 -25.09 18.27
C PHE A 189 -12.63 -23.89 19.23
N ARG A 190 -12.77 -22.67 18.74
CA ARG A 190 -12.64 -21.44 19.53
C ARG A 190 -13.95 -21.03 20.20
N CYS A 191 -15.05 -21.15 19.48
CA CYS A 191 -16.36 -20.69 19.92
C CYS A 191 -17.25 -21.87 20.35
N CYS A 192 -18.20 -21.59 21.27
CA CYS A 192 -19.21 -22.58 21.62
C CYS A 192 -20.18 -22.78 20.44
N LYS A 193 -20.82 -23.95 20.40
CA LYS A 193 -21.74 -24.33 19.30
C LYS A 193 -22.93 -23.39 19.09
N SER A 194 -23.26 -22.54 20.06
CA SER A 194 -24.32 -21.54 19.96
C SER A 194 -23.90 -20.26 19.24
N VAL A 195 -22.62 -20.11 18.89
CA VAL A 195 -22.07 -18.92 18.24
C VAL A 195 -21.60 -19.23 16.81
N VAL A 196 -21.49 -20.52 16.46
CA VAL A 196 -21.03 -21.00 15.15
C VAL A 196 -22.20 -21.36 14.24
#